data_3e796350bef22fd2d1c13969518a5574
#
_entry.id   3e796350bef22fd2d1c13969518a5574
#
_cell.length_a   1.000
_cell.length_b   1.000
_cell.length_c   1.000
_cell.angle_alpha   90.00
_cell.angle_beta   90.00
_cell.angle_gamma   90.00
#
_symmetry.space_group_name_H-M   'P 1'
#
loop_
_entity.id
_entity.type
_entity.pdbx_description
1 polymer ?
#
loop_
_entity_poly.entity_id
_entity_poly.type
_entity_poly.pdbx_seq_one_letter_code
_entity_poly.pdbx_strand_id
1 'polypeptide(L)'
;MGIDFTGSTLALVLVLFAVGLICIIKGGDLFVDAATWIAEASGIPKFIIGATVVSFATTMPEMLVSVFSAFEGNADIAVGNAVGSVTANTGLIMCLSLVCMSCQMTRKQFGVKAGLLLAAVVLLFAFTRDSALSVSESIIIMLVFVGFMVESILAAKREQGSEAPDERPSTDGKSVAINIGKFILGAAAIVLGAQLLIDNGSALAVMIGVPDSVIAATMIAIGTSLPELVTTITAIRKKQSSLSVGNIIGANIMDLTLIMPLCALLQGKPLAVENQGMLLDVPACLIVSAAAMLPALVCGKFKRWIGVFIGVLYIAYLVVMFTYFGA
;
A
#
# COMPACT_ATOMS: atom_id res chain seq x y z
N MET A 1 26.95 -5.65 -18.36
CA MET A 1 27.88 -6.53 -17.62
C MET A 1 27.27 -7.93 -17.67
N GLY A 2 27.80 -8.87 -18.45
CA GLY A 2 27.26 -10.23 -18.56
C GLY A 2 27.53 -10.96 -17.25
N ILE A 3 26.49 -11.25 -16.52
CA ILE A 3 26.56 -12.12 -15.33
C ILE A 3 26.65 -13.55 -15.86
N ASP A 4 27.82 -14.18 -15.67
CA ASP A 4 28.03 -15.59 -15.99
C ASP A 4 27.24 -16.45 -14.99
N PHE A 5 26.06 -16.91 -15.42
CA PHE A 5 25.19 -17.75 -14.62
C PHE A 5 25.70 -19.20 -14.62
N THR A 6 26.62 -19.51 -13.71
CA THR A 6 27.01 -20.91 -13.44
C THR A 6 25.87 -21.63 -12.71
N GLY A 7 25.82 -22.97 -12.75
CA GLY A 7 24.79 -23.74 -12.04
C GLY A 7 24.72 -23.47 -10.53
N SER A 8 25.84 -23.05 -9.91
CA SER A 8 25.88 -22.58 -8.51
C SER A 8 25.14 -21.27 -8.30
N THR A 9 25.16 -20.37 -9.28
CA THR A 9 24.42 -19.09 -9.22
C THR A 9 22.91 -19.32 -9.31
N LEU A 10 22.44 -20.20 -10.19
CA LEU A 10 21.02 -20.57 -10.29
C LEU A 10 20.51 -21.21 -9.00
N ALA A 11 21.28 -22.14 -8.40
CA ALA A 11 20.91 -22.77 -7.14
C ALA A 11 20.77 -21.73 -6.00
N LEU A 12 21.69 -20.77 -5.91
CA LEU A 12 21.64 -19.70 -4.92
C LEU A 12 20.39 -18.82 -5.13
N VAL A 13 20.11 -18.39 -6.35
CA VAL A 13 18.93 -17.58 -6.70
C VAL A 13 17.64 -18.31 -6.31
N LEU A 14 17.52 -19.59 -6.63
CA LEU A 14 16.36 -20.39 -6.24
C LEU A 14 16.21 -20.55 -4.73
N VAL A 15 17.30 -20.75 -4.00
CA VAL A 15 17.30 -20.81 -2.54
C VAL A 15 16.87 -19.49 -1.93
N LEU A 16 17.44 -18.36 -2.37
CA LEU A 16 17.08 -17.04 -1.87
C LEU A 16 15.63 -16.66 -2.21
N PHE A 17 15.16 -17.03 -3.41
CA PHE A 17 13.75 -16.87 -3.78
C PHE A 17 12.82 -17.67 -2.85
N ALA A 18 13.16 -18.94 -2.57
CA ALA A 18 12.40 -19.79 -1.66
C ALA A 18 12.42 -19.25 -0.21
N VAL A 19 13.57 -18.73 0.26
CA VAL A 19 13.69 -18.07 1.57
C VAL A 19 12.81 -16.83 1.61
N GLY A 20 12.82 -15.99 0.56
CA GLY A 20 11.94 -14.84 0.44
C GLY A 20 10.47 -15.21 0.57
N LEU A 21 10.05 -16.28 -0.12
CA LEU A 21 8.68 -16.78 -0.05
C LEU A 21 8.29 -17.26 1.36
N ILE A 22 9.17 -17.97 2.04
CA ILE A 22 8.96 -18.42 3.43
C ILE A 22 8.87 -17.22 4.37
N CYS A 23 9.76 -16.24 4.22
CA CYS A 23 9.75 -15.01 5.02
C CYS A 23 8.44 -14.25 4.87
N ILE A 24 7.95 -14.06 3.64
CA ILE A 24 6.66 -13.40 3.37
C ILE A 24 5.50 -14.16 4.02
N ILE A 25 5.40 -15.47 3.81
CA ILE A 25 4.27 -16.26 4.34
C ILE A 25 4.27 -16.26 5.86
N LYS A 26 5.40 -16.57 6.50
CA LYS A 26 5.51 -16.61 7.96
C LYS A 26 5.49 -15.22 8.59
N GLY A 27 6.12 -14.24 7.95
CA GLY A 27 6.06 -12.84 8.36
C GLY A 27 4.63 -12.31 8.33
N GLY A 28 3.89 -12.56 7.25
CA GLY A 28 2.49 -12.20 7.13
C GLY A 28 1.61 -12.82 8.22
N ASP A 29 1.81 -14.09 8.53
CA ASP A 29 1.07 -14.76 9.61
C ASP A 29 1.34 -14.10 10.98
N LEU A 30 2.62 -13.86 11.32
CA LEU A 30 3.01 -13.19 12.57
C LEU A 30 2.47 -11.75 12.65
N PHE A 31 2.57 -11.01 11.55
CA PHE A 31 2.19 -9.62 11.46
C PHE A 31 0.69 -9.40 11.65
N VAL A 32 -0.14 -10.16 10.90
CA VAL A 32 -1.60 -10.05 10.97
C VAL A 32 -2.14 -10.55 12.31
N ASP A 33 -1.54 -11.61 12.89
CA ASP A 33 -1.93 -12.06 14.24
C ASP A 33 -1.63 -11.01 15.29
N ALA A 34 -0.44 -10.41 15.25
CA ALA A 34 -0.06 -9.37 16.18
C ALA A 34 -0.92 -8.11 16.01
N ALA A 35 -1.20 -7.67 14.76
CA ALA A 35 -2.09 -6.55 14.50
C ALA A 35 -3.52 -6.80 15.01
N THR A 36 -4.03 -8.01 14.81
CA THR A 36 -5.34 -8.44 15.34
C THR A 36 -5.33 -8.40 16.87
N TRP A 37 -4.29 -8.95 17.51
CA TRP A 37 -4.14 -8.89 18.96
C TRP A 37 -4.05 -7.45 19.48
N ILE A 38 -3.31 -6.55 18.82
CA ILE A 38 -3.23 -5.13 19.18
C ILE A 38 -4.63 -4.50 19.17
N ALA A 39 -5.43 -4.77 18.13
CA ALA A 39 -6.80 -4.27 18.03
C ALA A 39 -7.68 -4.78 19.19
N GLU A 40 -7.66 -6.08 19.44
CA GLU A 40 -8.45 -6.74 20.49
C GLU A 40 -8.02 -6.31 21.90
N ALA A 41 -6.71 -6.23 22.16
CA ALA A 41 -6.15 -5.81 23.45
C ALA A 41 -6.41 -4.34 23.76
N SER A 42 -6.28 -3.45 22.76
CA SER A 42 -6.54 -2.03 22.91
C SER A 42 -8.04 -1.68 22.89
N GLY A 43 -8.87 -2.57 22.36
CA GLY A 43 -10.29 -2.32 22.09
C GLY A 43 -10.52 -1.30 20.95
N ILE A 44 -9.49 -1.01 20.15
CA ILE A 44 -9.60 -0.14 18.98
C ILE A 44 -10.07 -1.00 17.79
N PRO A 45 -11.03 -0.53 16.98
CA PRO A 45 -11.50 -1.28 15.82
C PRO A 45 -10.37 -1.70 14.87
N LYS A 46 -10.45 -2.92 14.36
CA LYS A 46 -9.44 -3.51 13.44
C LYS A 46 -9.20 -2.64 12.19
N PHE A 47 -10.24 -1.96 11.70
CA PHE A 47 -10.12 -1.01 10.60
C PHE A 47 -9.18 0.16 10.92
N ILE A 48 -9.26 0.73 12.13
CA ILE A 48 -8.41 1.86 12.54
C ILE A 48 -6.97 1.39 12.71
N ILE A 49 -6.74 0.23 13.35
CA ILE A 49 -5.39 -0.37 13.46
C ILE A 49 -4.83 -0.66 12.07
N GLY A 50 -5.64 -1.21 11.16
CA GLY A 50 -5.27 -1.41 9.76
C GLY A 50 -4.85 -0.10 9.09
N ALA A 51 -5.68 0.93 9.18
CA ALA A 51 -5.46 2.21 8.52
C ALA A 51 -4.34 3.08 9.13
N THR A 52 -3.80 2.71 10.28
CA THR A 52 -2.73 3.48 10.95
C THR A 52 -1.47 2.63 11.16
N VAL A 53 -1.50 1.75 12.15
CA VAL A 53 -0.31 1.00 12.60
C VAL A 53 0.18 0.03 11.53
N VAL A 54 -0.76 -0.71 10.90
CA VAL A 54 -0.42 -1.69 9.87
C VAL A 54 0.03 -0.99 8.60
N SER A 55 -0.74 -0.02 8.11
CA SER A 55 -0.39 0.73 6.90
C SER A 55 0.96 1.46 7.03
N PHE A 56 1.24 2.09 8.17
CA PHE A 56 2.53 2.73 8.38
C PHE A 56 3.70 1.74 8.25
N ALA A 57 3.56 0.53 8.82
CA ALA A 57 4.61 -0.48 8.75
C ALA A 57 4.79 -1.06 7.33
N THR A 58 3.70 -1.23 6.57
CA THR A 58 3.77 -1.79 5.21
C THR A 58 4.18 -0.75 4.17
N THR A 59 3.86 0.53 4.38
CA THR A 59 4.21 1.65 3.47
C THR A 59 5.65 2.18 3.71
N MET A 60 6.39 1.64 4.68
CA MET A 60 7.80 2.03 4.92
C MET A 60 8.70 1.83 3.69
N PRO A 61 8.62 0.71 2.93
CA PRO A 61 9.42 0.55 1.71
C PRO A 61 9.15 1.62 0.67
N GLU A 62 7.89 1.93 0.39
CA GLU A 62 7.48 2.99 -0.53
C GLU A 62 8.05 4.34 -0.12
N MET A 63 7.97 4.64 1.19
CA MET A 63 8.51 5.88 1.74
C MET A 63 10.02 5.97 1.54
N LEU A 64 10.76 4.90 1.83
CA LEU A 64 12.21 4.87 1.65
C LEU A 64 12.59 5.01 0.17
N VAL A 65 11.97 4.25 -0.73
CA VAL A 65 12.24 4.34 -2.18
C VAL A 65 11.96 5.75 -2.68
N SER A 66 10.78 6.30 -2.38
CA SER A 66 10.41 7.65 -2.85
C SER A 66 11.32 8.74 -2.29
N VAL A 67 11.64 8.69 -1.00
CA VAL A 67 12.52 9.69 -0.35
C VAL A 67 13.93 9.62 -0.90
N PHE A 68 14.53 8.42 -1.03
CA PHE A 68 15.88 8.28 -1.60
C PHE A 68 15.92 8.71 -3.05
N SER A 69 14.94 8.30 -3.89
CA SER A 69 14.85 8.75 -5.28
C SER A 69 14.74 10.26 -5.39
N ALA A 70 13.96 10.89 -4.50
CA ALA A 70 13.84 12.33 -4.43
C ALA A 70 15.19 13.01 -4.08
N PHE A 71 15.95 12.48 -3.11
CA PHE A 71 17.29 12.98 -2.78
C PHE A 71 18.29 12.85 -3.93
N GLU A 72 18.20 11.78 -4.71
CA GLU A 72 19.04 11.56 -5.90
C GLU A 72 18.64 12.46 -7.10
N GLY A 73 17.55 13.20 -6.96
CA GLY A 73 17.03 14.09 -8.00
C GLY A 73 16.05 13.42 -8.97
N ASN A 74 15.69 12.17 -8.74
CA ASN A 74 14.78 11.37 -9.55
C ASN A 74 13.32 11.55 -9.05
N ALA A 75 12.80 12.77 -9.19
CA ALA A 75 11.44 13.10 -8.72
C ALA A 75 10.35 12.23 -9.36
N ASP A 76 10.53 11.86 -10.64
CA ASP A 76 9.59 11.06 -11.41
C ASP A 76 9.39 9.67 -10.79
N ILE A 77 10.47 9.05 -10.30
CA ILE A 77 10.41 7.75 -9.59
C ILE A 77 9.61 7.91 -8.29
N ALA A 78 9.83 9.00 -7.54
CA ALA A 78 9.11 9.25 -6.30
C ALA A 78 7.60 9.43 -6.53
N VAL A 79 7.22 10.22 -7.54
CA VAL A 79 5.81 10.44 -7.92
C VAL A 79 5.21 9.17 -8.48
N GLY A 80 5.88 8.52 -9.42
CA GLY A 80 5.43 7.27 -10.06
C GLY A 80 5.22 6.15 -9.03
N ASN A 81 6.13 6.00 -8.07
CA ASN A 81 6.01 5.04 -6.98
C ASN A 81 4.77 5.32 -6.12
N ALA A 82 4.58 6.54 -5.62
CA ALA A 82 3.45 6.87 -4.76
C ALA A 82 2.10 6.74 -5.49
N VAL A 83 1.96 7.29 -6.70
CA VAL A 83 0.71 7.23 -7.48
C VAL A 83 0.44 5.81 -7.99
N GLY A 84 1.48 5.12 -8.42
CA GLY A 84 1.42 3.73 -8.88
C GLY A 84 0.99 2.79 -7.76
N SER A 85 1.55 2.94 -6.55
CA SER A 85 1.16 2.16 -5.36
C SER A 85 -0.31 2.37 -5.01
N VAL A 86 -0.82 3.60 -4.98
CA VAL A 86 -2.25 3.87 -4.72
C VAL A 86 -3.15 3.22 -5.77
N THR A 87 -2.75 3.29 -7.04
CA THR A 87 -3.52 2.69 -8.14
C THR A 87 -3.52 1.16 -8.06
N ALA A 88 -2.37 0.54 -7.78
CA ALA A 88 -2.23 -0.91 -7.57
C ALA A 88 -2.93 -1.38 -6.29
N ASN A 89 -2.73 -0.68 -5.18
CA ASN A 89 -3.36 -0.98 -3.91
C ASN A 89 -4.90 -0.97 -4.02
N THR A 90 -5.45 0.01 -4.73
CA THR A 90 -6.90 0.09 -4.94
C THR A 90 -7.37 -0.88 -6.01
N GLY A 91 -6.74 -0.86 -7.19
CA GLY A 91 -7.21 -1.60 -8.37
C GLY A 91 -6.96 -3.10 -8.29
N LEU A 92 -5.85 -3.54 -7.68
CA LEU A 92 -5.48 -4.95 -7.57
C LEU A 92 -5.74 -5.48 -6.16
N ILE A 93 -5.13 -4.86 -5.13
CA ILE A 93 -5.10 -5.43 -3.78
C ILE A 93 -6.48 -5.30 -3.10
N MET A 94 -7.13 -4.13 -3.20
CA MET A 94 -8.49 -3.96 -2.69
C MET A 94 -9.51 -4.77 -3.49
N CYS A 95 -9.34 -4.89 -4.81
CA CYS A 95 -10.14 -5.79 -5.65
C CYS A 95 -10.09 -7.21 -5.07
N LEU A 96 -8.90 -7.76 -4.85
CA LEU A 96 -8.71 -9.10 -4.28
C LEU A 96 -9.40 -9.24 -2.92
N SER A 97 -9.21 -8.26 -2.03
CA SER A 97 -9.85 -8.24 -0.71
C SER A 97 -11.38 -8.27 -0.80
N LEU A 98 -11.98 -7.41 -1.63
CA LEU A 98 -13.43 -7.25 -1.74
C LEU A 98 -14.10 -8.43 -2.46
N VAL A 99 -13.42 -9.06 -3.42
CA VAL A 99 -13.94 -10.23 -4.15
C VAL A 99 -13.90 -11.47 -3.24
N CYS A 100 -12.79 -11.66 -2.52
CA CYS A 100 -12.59 -12.85 -1.68
C CYS A 100 -13.33 -12.79 -0.35
N MET A 101 -13.50 -11.59 0.24
CA MET A 101 -14.13 -11.43 1.55
C MET A 101 -15.35 -10.51 1.50
N SER A 102 -16.32 -10.81 2.37
CA SER A 102 -17.39 -9.87 2.73
C SER A 102 -16.85 -8.86 3.73
N CYS A 103 -16.81 -7.58 3.38
CA CYS A 103 -16.39 -6.54 4.29
C CYS A 103 -17.59 -6.02 5.10
N GLN A 104 -17.53 -6.21 6.41
CA GLN A 104 -18.63 -5.90 7.36
C GLN A 104 -18.51 -4.50 7.98
N MET A 105 -17.84 -3.57 7.30
CA MET A 105 -17.68 -2.20 7.80
C MET A 105 -18.89 -1.34 7.47
N THR A 106 -19.22 -0.45 8.41
CA THR A 106 -20.27 0.56 8.23
C THR A 106 -19.69 1.88 7.71
N ARG A 107 -20.54 2.69 7.04
CA ARG A 107 -20.16 4.02 6.55
C ARG A 107 -19.57 4.93 7.66
N LYS A 108 -20.00 4.77 8.91
CA LYS A 108 -19.46 5.54 10.04
C LYS A 108 -17.98 5.25 10.29
N GLN A 109 -17.56 4.00 10.10
CA GLN A 109 -16.18 3.57 10.35
C GLN A 109 -15.21 4.04 9.26
N PHE A 110 -15.60 3.95 7.98
CA PHE A 110 -14.67 4.27 6.87
C PHE A 110 -14.93 5.62 6.19
N GLY A 111 -16.10 6.24 6.42
CA GLY A 111 -16.57 7.36 5.59
C GLY A 111 -15.65 8.57 5.59
N VAL A 112 -15.13 8.97 6.74
CA VAL A 112 -14.21 10.12 6.84
C VAL A 112 -12.89 9.80 6.13
N LYS A 113 -12.31 8.60 6.34
CA LYS A 113 -11.06 8.19 5.69
C LYS A 113 -11.21 8.08 4.18
N ALA A 114 -12.34 7.54 3.70
CA ALA A 114 -12.66 7.52 2.27
C ALA A 114 -12.78 8.94 1.68
N GLY A 115 -13.40 9.86 2.43
CA GLY A 115 -13.48 11.28 2.04
C GLY A 115 -12.11 11.95 1.99
N LEU A 116 -11.23 11.67 2.97
CA LEU A 116 -9.87 12.21 2.99
C LEU A 116 -9.02 11.66 1.83
N LEU A 117 -9.14 10.36 1.52
CA LEU A 117 -8.48 9.77 0.36
C LEU A 117 -8.95 10.44 -0.95
N LEU A 118 -10.26 10.58 -1.13
CA LEU A 118 -10.81 11.28 -2.30
C LEU A 118 -10.34 12.73 -2.39
N ALA A 119 -10.30 13.45 -1.27
CA ALA A 119 -9.77 14.80 -1.22
C ALA A 119 -8.28 14.85 -1.63
N ALA A 120 -7.47 13.91 -1.13
CA ALA A 120 -6.05 13.82 -1.47
C ALA A 120 -5.85 13.61 -2.97
N VAL A 121 -6.57 12.66 -3.57
CA VAL A 121 -6.44 12.35 -5.02
C VAL A 121 -6.95 13.51 -5.88
N VAL A 122 -8.05 14.18 -5.48
CA VAL A 122 -8.57 15.35 -6.20
C VAL A 122 -7.59 16.52 -6.13
N LEU A 123 -7.02 16.80 -4.95
CA LEU A 123 -6.00 17.84 -4.78
C LEU A 123 -4.77 17.52 -5.63
N LEU A 124 -4.28 16.28 -5.59
CA LEU A 124 -3.16 15.86 -6.41
C LEU A 124 -3.44 16.09 -7.90
N PHE A 125 -4.58 15.61 -8.39
CA PHE A 125 -4.99 15.81 -9.79
C PHE A 125 -5.10 17.27 -10.18
N ALA A 126 -5.59 18.13 -9.27
CA ALA A 126 -5.71 19.57 -9.53
C ALA A 126 -4.35 20.28 -9.57
N PHE A 127 -3.44 19.90 -8.67
CA PHE A 127 -2.15 20.55 -8.50
C PHE A 127 -1.09 20.08 -9.50
N THR A 128 -1.21 18.86 -10.04
CA THR A 128 -0.24 18.33 -11.02
C THR A 128 -0.53 18.75 -12.46
N ARG A 129 -1.51 19.64 -12.71
CA ARG A 129 -1.91 20.04 -14.07
C ARG A 129 -0.86 20.84 -14.81
N ASP A 130 0.04 21.48 -14.12
CA ASP A 130 1.19 22.22 -14.67
C ASP A 130 2.47 21.37 -14.73
N SER A 131 2.35 20.04 -14.64
CA SER A 131 3.44 19.07 -14.68
C SER A 131 4.42 19.17 -13.50
N ALA A 132 3.98 19.74 -12.39
CA ALA A 132 4.78 19.83 -11.18
C ALA A 132 3.87 19.88 -9.94
N LEU A 133 4.38 19.40 -8.82
CA LEU A 133 3.78 19.59 -7.50
C LEU A 133 4.66 20.55 -6.72
N SER A 134 4.20 21.79 -6.54
CA SER A 134 4.94 22.80 -5.80
C SER A 134 5.05 22.50 -4.31
N VAL A 135 6.03 23.11 -3.64
CA VAL A 135 6.22 22.96 -2.18
C VAL A 135 4.98 23.45 -1.41
N SER A 136 4.34 24.55 -1.85
CA SER A 136 3.13 25.07 -1.21
C SER A 136 1.93 24.12 -1.34
N GLU A 137 1.74 23.53 -2.51
CA GLU A 137 0.69 22.51 -2.75
C GLU A 137 0.95 21.24 -1.94
N SER A 138 2.22 20.85 -1.85
CA SER A 138 2.65 19.73 -0.99
C SER A 138 2.28 19.95 0.47
N ILE A 139 2.44 21.18 0.99
CA ILE A 139 2.02 21.52 2.36
C ILE A 139 0.49 21.39 2.50
N ILE A 140 -0.29 21.83 1.50
CA ILE A 140 -1.75 21.69 1.53
C ILE A 140 -2.15 20.20 1.55
N ILE A 141 -1.52 19.36 0.73
CA ILE A 141 -1.78 17.91 0.74
C ILE A 141 -1.36 17.30 2.08
N MET A 142 -0.24 17.74 2.68
CA MET A 142 0.20 17.25 4.00
C MET A 142 -0.79 17.60 5.13
N LEU A 143 -1.56 18.69 5.02
CA LEU A 143 -2.63 18.99 5.98
C LEU A 143 -3.75 17.92 5.95
N VAL A 144 -3.96 17.26 4.81
CA VAL A 144 -4.89 16.11 4.74
C VAL A 144 -4.35 14.94 5.58
N PHE A 145 -3.04 14.70 5.57
CA PHE A 145 -2.41 13.69 6.45
C PHE A 145 -2.59 14.03 7.93
N VAL A 146 -2.38 15.30 8.31
CA VAL A 146 -2.63 15.74 9.69
C VAL A 146 -4.09 15.51 10.07
N GLY A 147 -5.02 15.86 9.19
CA GLY A 147 -6.45 15.59 9.37
C GLY A 147 -6.77 14.09 9.52
N PHE A 148 -6.12 13.25 8.71
CA PHE A 148 -6.23 11.78 8.81
C PHE A 148 -5.72 11.25 10.15
N MET A 149 -4.59 11.74 10.65
CA MET A 149 -4.04 11.33 11.94
C MET A 149 -4.94 11.77 13.10
N VAL A 150 -5.40 13.03 13.08
CA VAL A 150 -6.32 13.56 14.10
C VAL A 150 -7.63 12.77 14.10
N GLU A 151 -8.22 12.53 12.92
CA GLU A 151 -9.45 11.73 12.80
C GLU A 151 -9.24 10.31 13.32
N SER A 152 -8.12 9.67 12.98
CA SER A 152 -7.82 8.31 13.42
C SER A 152 -7.68 8.21 14.95
N ILE A 153 -7.05 9.19 15.60
CA ILE A 153 -6.96 9.26 17.07
C ILE A 153 -8.34 9.48 17.71
N LEU A 154 -9.14 10.40 17.14
CA LEU A 154 -10.48 10.67 17.64
C LEU A 154 -11.42 9.48 17.45
N ALA A 155 -11.36 8.82 16.29
CA ALA A 155 -12.13 7.62 15.99
C ALA A 155 -11.72 6.46 16.93
N ALA A 156 -10.42 6.27 17.17
CA ALA A 156 -9.93 5.27 18.11
C ALA A 156 -10.52 5.47 19.53
N LYS A 157 -10.53 6.72 20.01
CA LYS A 157 -11.14 7.05 21.33
C LYS A 157 -12.66 6.88 21.34
N ARG A 158 -13.34 7.29 20.26
CA ARG A 158 -14.82 7.24 20.18
C ARG A 158 -15.36 5.82 20.03
N GLU A 159 -14.64 4.97 19.28
CA GLU A 159 -15.07 3.63 18.93
C GLU A 159 -14.39 2.55 19.78
N GLN A 160 -13.58 2.95 20.76
CA GLN A 160 -12.91 2.03 21.67
C GLN A 160 -13.93 1.14 22.39
N GLY A 161 -13.76 -0.18 22.29
CA GLY A 161 -14.65 -1.18 22.86
C GLY A 161 -15.85 -1.56 21.97
N SER A 162 -16.09 -0.90 20.84
CA SER A 162 -17.21 -1.22 19.94
C SER A 162 -17.08 -2.58 19.24
N GLU A 163 -15.86 -3.05 19.02
CA GLU A 163 -15.53 -4.35 18.43
C GLU A 163 -14.76 -5.24 19.43
N ALA A 164 -14.90 -4.97 20.74
CA ALA A 164 -14.22 -5.78 21.75
C ALA A 164 -14.74 -7.23 21.71
N PRO A 165 -13.84 -8.23 21.71
CA PRO A 165 -14.25 -9.62 21.85
C PRO A 165 -14.86 -9.86 23.23
N ASP A 166 -15.69 -10.91 23.34
CA ASP A 166 -16.33 -11.30 24.62
C ASP A 166 -15.27 -11.53 25.72
N GLU A 167 -14.11 -12.08 25.34
CA GLU A 167 -12.94 -12.22 26.20
C GLU A 167 -11.76 -11.43 25.60
N ARG A 168 -11.32 -10.38 26.30
CA ARG A 168 -10.13 -9.64 25.88
C ARG A 168 -8.87 -10.50 26.08
N PRO A 169 -7.92 -10.47 25.13
CA PRO A 169 -6.66 -11.18 25.28
C PRO A 169 -5.88 -10.64 26.48
N SER A 170 -5.04 -11.49 27.08
CA SER A 170 -4.17 -11.07 28.21
C SER A 170 -3.25 -9.92 27.77
N THR A 171 -3.16 -8.90 28.61
CA THR A 171 -2.30 -7.71 28.44
C THR A 171 -1.18 -7.66 29.50
N ASP A 172 -0.81 -8.81 30.06
CA ASP A 172 0.36 -8.91 30.92
C ASP A 172 1.65 -8.55 30.12
N GLY A 173 2.66 -8.08 30.82
CA GLY A 173 3.89 -7.58 30.20
C GLY A 173 4.56 -8.58 29.23
N LYS A 174 4.42 -9.89 29.52
CA LYS A 174 4.94 -10.95 28.64
C LYS A 174 4.15 -11.05 27.33
N SER A 175 2.83 -11.03 27.40
CA SER A 175 1.95 -11.07 26.21
C SER A 175 2.14 -9.84 25.35
N VAL A 176 2.26 -8.65 25.95
CA VAL A 176 2.57 -7.41 25.24
C VAL A 176 3.91 -7.53 24.52
N ALA A 177 4.98 -7.92 25.20
CA ALA A 177 6.32 -8.03 24.60
C ALA A 177 6.34 -9.05 23.46
N ILE A 178 5.69 -10.20 23.61
CA ILE A 178 5.59 -11.24 22.57
C ILE A 178 4.87 -10.70 21.32
N ASN A 179 3.73 -10.03 21.48
CA ASN A 179 2.95 -9.59 20.32
C ASN A 179 3.57 -8.37 19.64
N ILE A 180 4.18 -7.44 20.37
CA ILE A 180 5.00 -6.37 19.79
C ILE A 180 6.20 -6.97 19.05
N GLY A 181 6.87 -7.96 19.63
CA GLY A 181 7.95 -8.69 18.96
C GLY A 181 7.49 -9.37 17.68
N LYS A 182 6.34 -10.06 17.69
CA LYS A 182 5.74 -10.66 16.49
C LYS A 182 5.39 -9.62 15.42
N PHE A 183 4.87 -8.44 15.83
CA PHE A 183 4.55 -7.35 14.91
C PHE A 183 5.81 -6.84 14.20
N ILE A 184 6.86 -6.51 14.94
CA ILE A 184 8.12 -5.99 14.38
C ILE A 184 8.82 -7.06 13.53
N LEU A 185 8.95 -8.29 14.02
CA LEU A 185 9.58 -9.40 13.28
C LEU A 185 8.77 -9.77 12.05
N GLY A 186 7.44 -9.76 12.14
CA GLY A 186 6.54 -10.01 11.02
C GLY A 186 6.69 -8.96 9.93
N ALA A 187 6.68 -7.67 10.30
CA ALA A 187 6.91 -6.56 9.37
C ALA A 187 8.29 -6.67 8.70
N ALA A 188 9.34 -6.86 9.48
CA ALA A 188 10.70 -7.02 8.95
C ALA A 188 10.81 -8.23 7.99
N ALA A 189 10.20 -9.37 8.35
CA ALA A 189 10.20 -10.57 7.51
C ALA A 189 9.42 -10.35 6.20
N ILE A 190 8.31 -9.61 6.20
CA ILE A 190 7.59 -9.25 4.98
C ILE A 190 8.47 -8.38 4.08
N VAL A 191 9.07 -7.31 4.62
CA VAL A 191 9.90 -6.37 3.84
C VAL A 191 11.13 -7.06 3.26
N LEU A 192 11.89 -7.79 4.09
CA LEU A 192 13.07 -8.52 3.64
C LEU A 192 12.71 -9.64 2.66
N GLY A 193 11.61 -10.34 2.90
CA GLY A 193 11.12 -11.39 2.02
C GLY A 193 10.66 -10.84 0.67
N ALA A 194 10.00 -9.66 0.65
CA ALA A 194 9.63 -8.97 -0.58
C ALA A 194 10.87 -8.59 -1.39
N GLN A 195 11.89 -8.01 -0.75
CA GLN A 195 13.15 -7.67 -1.42
C GLN A 195 13.82 -8.91 -2.02
N LEU A 196 13.92 -10.00 -1.26
CA LEU A 196 14.48 -11.26 -1.77
C LEU A 196 13.70 -11.82 -2.98
N LEU A 197 12.38 -11.71 -2.97
CA LEU A 197 11.55 -12.15 -4.12
C LEU A 197 11.76 -11.28 -5.35
N ILE A 198 11.85 -9.95 -5.17
CA ILE A 198 12.08 -9.00 -6.26
C ILE A 198 13.44 -9.26 -6.90
N ASP A 199 14.51 -9.26 -6.10
CA ASP A 199 15.89 -9.38 -6.60
C ASP A 199 16.09 -10.73 -7.31
N ASN A 200 15.67 -11.82 -6.68
CA ASN A 200 15.87 -13.16 -7.23
C ASN A 200 14.84 -13.51 -8.31
N GLY A 201 13.62 -12.97 -8.23
CA GLY A 201 12.62 -13.07 -9.30
C GLY A 201 13.07 -12.37 -10.57
N SER A 202 13.66 -11.17 -10.44
CA SER A 202 14.27 -10.44 -11.55
C SER A 202 15.44 -11.23 -12.17
N ALA A 203 16.32 -11.80 -11.33
CA ALA A 203 17.41 -12.63 -11.81
C ALA A 203 16.91 -13.85 -12.58
N LEU A 204 15.86 -14.54 -12.10
CA LEU A 204 15.23 -15.65 -12.81
C LEU A 204 14.60 -15.20 -14.13
N ALA A 205 13.95 -14.06 -14.18
CA ALA A 205 13.34 -13.49 -15.38
C ALA A 205 14.41 -13.18 -16.45
N VAL A 206 15.55 -12.62 -16.06
CA VAL A 206 16.71 -12.43 -16.95
C VAL A 206 17.20 -13.77 -17.50
N MET A 207 17.33 -14.80 -16.64
CA MET A 207 17.80 -16.12 -17.04
C MET A 207 16.91 -16.79 -18.10
N ILE A 208 15.59 -16.52 -18.08
CA ILE A 208 14.65 -17.07 -19.07
C ILE A 208 14.44 -16.13 -20.28
N GLY A 209 15.21 -15.04 -20.36
CA GLY A 209 15.24 -14.14 -21.51
C GLY A 209 14.15 -13.07 -21.54
N VAL A 210 13.55 -12.72 -20.38
CA VAL A 210 12.64 -11.58 -20.27
C VAL A 210 13.44 -10.29 -20.44
N PRO A 211 13.02 -9.34 -21.28
CA PRO A 211 13.71 -8.06 -21.46
C PRO A 211 13.80 -7.24 -20.17
N ASP A 212 14.94 -6.58 -19.95
CA ASP A 212 15.20 -5.77 -18.74
C ASP A 212 14.15 -4.66 -18.54
N SER A 213 13.65 -4.05 -19.63
CA SER A 213 12.60 -3.03 -19.59
C SER A 213 11.29 -3.56 -19.00
N VAL A 214 10.92 -4.80 -19.35
CA VAL A 214 9.70 -5.45 -18.82
C VAL A 214 9.90 -5.81 -17.34
N ILE A 215 11.09 -6.29 -16.97
CA ILE A 215 11.43 -6.60 -15.58
C ILE A 215 11.37 -5.32 -14.73
N ALA A 216 12.02 -4.24 -15.18
CA ALA A 216 12.02 -2.98 -14.45
C ALA A 216 10.60 -2.43 -14.26
N ALA A 217 9.80 -2.37 -15.33
CA ALA A 217 8.43 -1.85 -15.27
C ALA A 217 7.51 -2.67 -14.34
N THR A 218 7.68 -4.01 -14.32
CA THR A 218 6.82 -4.88 -13.49
C THR A 218 7.31 -4.98 -12.04
N MET A 219 8.63 -5.04 -11.82
CA MET A 219 9.21 -5.26 -10.49
C MET A 219 9.15 -4.00 -9.61
N ILE A 220 9.29 -2.81 -10.17
CA ILE A 220 9.10 -1.56 -9.40
C ILE A 220 7.62 -1.42 -9.03
N ALA A 221 6.70 -1.63 -10.00
CA ALA A 221 5.27 -1.46 -9.76
C ALA A 221 4.66 -2.47 -8.75
N ILE A 222 5.16 -3.72 -8.76
CA ILE A 222 4.66 -4.77 -7.85
C ILE A 222 5.47 -4.81 -6.55
N GLY A 223 6.76 -4.49 -6.65
CA GLY A 223 7.74 -4.76 -5.61
C GLY A 223 7.48 -4.02 -4.31
N THR A 224 7.22 -2.74 -4.39
CA THR A 224 6.98 -1.91 -3.21
C THR A 224 5.64 -2.24 -2.56
N SER A 225 4.61 -2.57 -3.33
CA SER A 225 3.28 -2.96 -2.82
C SER A 225 3.16 -4.45 -2.42
N LEU A 226 4.24 -5.24 -2.49
CA LEU A 226 4.24 -6.62 -2.01
C LEU A 226 3.88 -6.76 -0.53
N PRO A 227 4.34 -5.91 0.40
CA PRO A 227 3.94 -5.96 1.80
C PRO A 227 2.43 -5.82 1.98
N GLU A 228 1.79 -4.88 1.29
CA GLU A 228 0.34 -4.68 1.30
C GLU A 228 -0.41 -5.88 0.73
N LEU A 229 0.08 -6.43 -0.37
CA LEU A 229 -0.51 -7.63 -1.00
C LEU A 229 -0.44 -8.83 -0.05
N VAL A 230 0.72 -9.09 0.55
CA VAL A 230 0.93 -10.21 1.48
C VAL A 230 0.06 -10.05 2.73
N THR A 231 0.03 -8.85 3.31
CA THR A 231 -0.81 -8.54 4.46
C THR A 231 -2.28 -8.76 4.13
N THR A 232 -2.72 -8.34 2.93
CA THR A 232 -4.10 -8.56 2.44
C THR A 232 -4.40 -10.03 2.23
N ILE A 233 -3.54 -10.80 1.56
CA ILE A 233 -3.74 -12.25 1.37
C ILE A 233 -3.82 -12.97 2.71
N THR A 234 -2.95 -12.62 3.66
CA THR A 234 -2.97 -13.19 5.01
C THR A 234 -4.24 -12.81 5.76
N ALA A 235 -4.69 -11.55 5.66
CA ALA A 235 -5.94 -11.10 6.24
C ALA A 235 -7.15 -11.82 5.62
N ILE A 236 -7.14 -12.10 4.30
CA ILE A 236 -8.16 -12.93 3.64
C ILE A 236 -8.19 -14.32 4.26
N ARG A 237 -7.05 -14.98 4.37
CA ARG A 237 -6.94 -16.34 4.98
C ARG A 237 -7.45 -16.36 6.43
N LYS A 238 -7.18 -15.28 7.19
CA LYS A 238 -7.57 -15.12 8.61
C LYS A 238 -8.93 -14.46 8.79
N LYS A 239 -9.68 -14.16 7.71
CA LYS A 239 -11.00 -13.50 7.73
C LYS A 239 -11.01 -12.13 8.42
N GLN A 240 -9.94 -11.37 8.28
CA GLN A 240 -9.75 -10.04 8.88
C GLN A 240 -10.01 -8.93 7.84
N SER A 241 -11.22 -8.88 7.27
CA SER A 241 -11.56 -7.96 6.17
C SER A 241 -11.42 -6.48 6.53
N SER A 242 -11.82 -6.09 7.73
CA SER A 242 -11.72 -4.69 8.19
C SER A 242 -10.27 -4.24 8.32
N LEU A 243 -9.38 -5.11 8.82
CA LEU A 243 -7.94 -4.85 8.90
C LEU A 243 -7.33 -4.65 7.51
N SER A 244 -7.67 -5.54 6.56
CA SER A 244 -7.18 -5.47 5.17
C SER A 244 -7.60 -4.17 4.46
N VAL A 245 -8.90 -3.85 4.47
CA VAL A 245 -9.40 -2.63 3.82
C VAL A 245 -8.88 -1.38 4.52
N GLY A 246 -8.74 -1.42 5.86
CA GLY A 246 -8.10 -0.36 6.62
C GLY A 246 -6.68 -0.12 6.17
N ASN A 247 -5.86 -1.19 6.09
CA ASN A 247 -4.47 -1.11 5.62
C ASN A 247 -4.37 -0.43 4.25
N ILE A 248 -5.17 -0.87 3.27
CA ILE A 248 -5.14 -0.31 1.92
C ILE A 248 -5.51 1.18 1.90
N ILE A 249 -6.58 1.57 2.60
CA ILE A 249 -6.99 2.98 2.66
C ILE A 249 -5.94 3.83 3.37
N GLY A 250 -5.36 3.32 4.46
CA GLY A 250 -4.32 4.02 5.21
C GLY A 250 -3.03 4.20 4.40
N ALA A 251 -2.55 3.14 3.75
CA ALA A 251 -1.39 3.17 2.86
C ALA A 251 -1.59 4.21 1.75
N ASN A 252 -2.73 4.17 1.06
CA ASN A 252 -3.05 5.12 -0.02
C ASN A 252 -3.08 6.58 0.45
N ILE A 253 -3.61 6.84 1.64
CA ILE A 253 -3.57 8.19 2.22
C ILE A 253 -2.12 8.59 2.51
N MET A 254 -1.31 7.70 3.10
CA MET A 254 0.09 7.98 3.41
C MET A 254 0.93 8.21 2.16
N ASP A 255 0.76 7.40 1.12
CA ASP A 255 1.47 7.56 -0.16
C ASP A 255 1.28 8.96 -0.73
N LEU A 256 0.04 9.43 -0.80
CA LEU A 256 -0.28 10.72 -1.41
C LEU A 256 -0.04 11.91 -0.48
N THR A 257 -0.30 11.76 0.83
CA THR A 257 -0.39 12.92 1.73
C THR A 257 0.78 13.04 2.70
N LEU A 258 1.60 11.99 2.82
CA LEU A 258 2.84 12.02 3.58
C LEU A 258 4.06 11.90 2.67
N ILE A 259 4.15 10.83 1.86
CA ILE A 259 5.35 10.51 1.09
C ILE A 259 5.63 11.57 0.02
N MET A 260 4.67 11.86 -0.86
CA MET A 260 4.87 12.86 -1.91
C MET A 260 5.21 14.25 -1.37
N PRO A 261 4.44 14.81 -0.40
CA PRO A 261 4.79 16.07 0.21
C PRO A 261 6.17 16.07 0.89
N LEU A 262 6.52 14.97 1.57
CA LEU A 262 7.83 14.82 2.20
C LEU A 262 8.96 14.90 1.17
N CYS A 263 8.82 14.25 0.02
CA CYS A 263 9.79 14.33 -1.07
C CYS A 263 9.97 15.77 -1.59
N ALA A 264 8.87 16.51 -1.80
CA ALA A 264 8.93 17.91 -2.23
C ALA A 264 9.62 18.82 -1.19
N LEU A 265 9.28 18.65 0.09
CA LEU A 265 9.84 19.42 1.19
C LEU A 265 11.34 19.13 1.36
N LEU A 266 11.76 17.88 1.26
CA LEU A 266 13.17 17.50 1.41
C LEU A 266 14.03 17.96 0.22
N GLN A 267 13.48 17.96 -0.98
CA GLN A 267 14.17 18.55 -2.15
C GLN A 267 14.22 20.09 -2.11
N GLY A 268 13.29 20.73 -1.42
CA GLY A 268 13.16 22.18 -1.39
C GLY A 268 12.79 22.82 -2.75
N LYS A 269 12.28 22.02 -3.69
CA LYS A 269 11.85 22.43 -5.04
C LYS A 269 10.62 21.64 -5.47
N PRO A 270 9.86 22.13 -6.49
CA PRO A 270 8.72 21.39 -7.02
C PRO A 270 9.12 19.98 -7.49
N LEU A 271 8.28 18.98 -7.20
CA LEU A 271 8.41 17.64 -7.79
C LEU A 271 7.90 17.69 -9.22
N ALA A 272 8.76 17.40 -10.18
CA ALA A 272 8.35 17.23 -11.57
C ALA A 272 7.40 16.04 -11.70
N VAL A 273 6.43 16.15 -12.60
CA VAL A 273 5.51 15.07 -12.95
C VAL A 273 5.62 14.88 -14.46
N GLU A 274 6.14 13.73 -14.87
CA GLU A 274 6.29 13.41 -16.29
C GLU A 274 4.95 13.33 -17.03
N ASN A 275 5.02 13.37 -18.36
CA ASN A 275 3.82 13.30 -19.22
C ASN A 275 2.97 12.05 -18.95
N GLN A 276 3.58 10.89 -18.72
CA GLN A 276 2.84 9.68 -18.34
C GLN A 276 2.10 9.89 -17.01
N GLY A 277 2.79 10.41 -15.99
CA GLY A 277 2.20 10.70 -14.69
C GLY A 277 1.00 11.63 -14.80
N MET A 278 1.13 12.73 -15.55
CA MET A 278 0.09 13.74 -15.73
C MET A 278 -1.09 13.22 -16.58
N LEU A 279 -0.81 12.54 -17.69
CA LEU A 279 -1.86 12.17 -18.69
C LEU A 279 -2.54 10.83 -18.37
N LEU A 280 -1.86 9.93 -17.66
CA LEU A 280 -2.37 8.58 -17.40
C LEU A 280 -2.41 8.23 -15.91
N ASP A 281 -1.28 8.31 -15.18
CA ASP A 281 -1.20 7.69 -13.86
C ASP A 281 -2.03 8.42 -12.81
N VAL A 282 -1.96 9.76 -12.74
CA VAL A 282 -2.75 10.57 -11.80
C VAL A 282 -4.24 10.53 -12.14
N PRO A 283 -4.69 10.66 -13.41
CA PRO A 283 -6.08 10.43 -13.80
C PRO A 283 -6.58 9.01 -13.46
N ALA A 284 -5.79 7.97 -13.71
CA ALA A 284 -6.14 6.60 -13.39
C ALA A 284 -6.29 6.39 -11.87
N CYS A 285 -5.35 6.93 -11.09
CA CYS A 285 -5.42 6.94 -9.62
C CYS A 285 -6.71 7.59 -9.11
N LEU A 286 -7.11 8.73 -9.70
CA LEU A 286 -8.38 9.41 -9.37
C LEU A 286 -9.59 8.53 -9.73
N ILE A 287 -9.63 7.98 -10.94
CA ILE A 287 -10.76 7.17 -11.43
C ILE A 287 -10.91 5.90 -10.58
N VAL A 288 -9.84 5.16 -10.34
CA VAL A 288 -9.86 3.91 -9.58
C VAL A 288 -10.23 4.17 -8.12
N SER A 289 -9.65 5.20 -7.49
CA SER A 289 -9.99 5.59 -6.12
C SER A 289 -11.43 6.06 -5.98
N ALA A 290 -11.93 6.87 -6.93
CA ALA A 290 -13.32 7.30 -6.95
C ALA A 290 -14.28 6.12 -7.17
N ALA A 291 -13.94 5.20 -8.07
CA ALA A 291 -14.72 3.98 -8.34
C ALA A 291 -14.79 3.03 -7.14
N ALA A 292 -13.77 3.03 -6.27
CA ALA A 292 -13.78 2.27 -5.03
C ALA A 292 -14.60 2.97 -3.93
N MET A 293 -14.34 4.27 -3.70
CA MET A 293 -14.84 4.99 -2.52
C MET A 293 -16.26 5.53 -2.70
N LEU A 294 -16.60 6.13 -3.86
CA LEU A 294 -17.93 6.73 -4.04
C LEU A 294 -19.08 5.71 -3.95
N PRO A 295 -19.02 4.55 -4.64
CA PRO A 295 -20.07 3.55 -4.49
C PRO A 295 -20.14 2.98 -3.06
N ALA A 296 -18.98 2.80 -2.40
CA ALA A 296 -18.95 2.33 -1.02
C ALA A 296 -19.61 3.34 -0.08
N LEU A 297 -19.34 4.65 -0.25
CA LEU A 297 -19.98 5.73 0.51
C LEU A 297 -21.50 5.78 0.27
N VAL A 298 -21.95 5.65 -0.98
CA VAL A 298 -23.39 5.64 -1.31
C VAL A 298 -24.08 4.41 -0.74
N CYS A 299 -23.50 3.22 -0.94
CA CYS A 299 -24.05 1.95 -0.44
C CYS A 299 -23.91 1.78 1.07
N GLY A 300 -23.09 2.59 1.74
CA GLY A 300 -22.78 2.46 3.17
C GLY A 300 -21.91 1.26 3.54
N LYS A 301 -21.40 0.52 2.56
CA LYS A 301 -20.53 -0.66 2.73
C LYS A 301 -19.76 -0.99 1.45
N PHE A 302 -18.65 -1.68 1.59
CA PHE A 302 -17.94 -2.28 0.46
C PHE A 302 -18.64 -3.56 -0.01
N LYS A 303 -18.88 -3.65 -1.32
CA LYS A 303 -19.54 -4.81 -1.96
C LYS A 303 -18.59 -5.48 -2.94
N ARG A 304 -18.78 -6.77 -3.20
CA ARG A 304 -17.94 -7.54 -4.14
C ARG A 304 -17.90 -6.96 -5.56
N TRP A 305 -19.04 -6.42 -6.05
CA TRP A 305 -19.09 -5.82 -7.39
C TRP A 305 -18.17 -4.59 -7.52
N ILE A 306 -17.95 -3.84 -6.43
CA ILE A 306 -16.99 -2.73 -6.39
C ILE A 306 -15.58 -3.28 -6.64
N GLY A 307 -15.23 -4.40 -5.98
CA GLY A 307 -13.96 -5.07 -6.20
C GLY A 307 -13.76 -5.47 -7.67
N VAL A 308 -14.74 -6.13 -8.27
CA VAL A 308 -14.67 -6.51 -9.69
C VAL A 308 -14.53 -5.27 -10.59
N PHE A 309 -15.30 -4.21 -10.33
CA PHE A 309 -15.29 -3.00 -11.14
C PHE A 309 -13.92 -2.29 -11.10
N ILE A 310 -13.34 -2.10 -9.92
CA ILE A 310 -12.01 -1.48 -9.80
C ILE A 310 -10.91 -2.36 -10.41
N GLY A 311 -11.03 -3.69 -10.32
CA GLY A 311 -10.12 -4.62 -10.97
C GLY A 311 -10.14 -4.48 -12.51
N VAL A 312 -11.32 -4.36 -13.10
CA VAL A 312 -11.47 -4.11 -14.55
C VAL A 312 -10.84 -2.77 -14.94
N LEU A 313 -11.07 -1.70 -14.16
CA LEU A 313 -10.45 -0.40 -14.41
C LEU A 313 -8.92 -0.46 -14.32
N TYR A 314 -8.39 -1.21 -13.37
CA TYR A 314 -6.95 -1.40 -13.23
C TYR A 314 -6.33 -2.14 -14.41
N ILE A 315 -6.99 -3.21 -14.88
CA ILE A 315 -6.55 -3.92 -16.09
C ILE A 315 -6.59 -2.98 -17.32
N ALA A 316 -7.64 -2.17 -17.47
CA ALA A 316 -7.72 -1.19 -18.54
C ALA A 316 -6.58 -0.15 -18.45
N TYR A 317 -6.25 0.33 -17.26
CA TYR A 317 -5.10 1.20 -17.01
C TYR A 317 -3.80 0.54 -17.46
N LEU A 318 -3.54 -0.71 -17.05
CA LEU A 318 -2.33 -1.44 -17.45
C LEU A 318 -2.24 -1.62 -18.98
N VAL A 319 -3.35 -1.97 -19.63
CA VAL A 319 -3.38 -2.11 -21.10
C VAL A 319 -3.03 -0.78 -21.78
N VAL A 320 -3.59 0.35 -21.33
CA VAL A 320 -3.28 1.67 -21.87
C VAL A 320 -1.82 2.02 -21.62
N MET A 321 -1.32 1.80 -20.40
CA MET A 321 0.07 2.06 -20.00
C MET A 321 1.04 1.31 -20.93
N PHE A 322 0.88 0.00 -21.09
CA PHE A 322 1.77 -0.81 -21.93
C PHE A 322 1.62 -0.52 -23.41
N THR A 323 0.45 -0.08 -23.88
CA THR A 323 0.22 0.20 -25.32
C THR A 323 0.79 1.55 -25.74
N TYR A 324 0.70 2.57 -24.88
CA TYR A 324 1.05 3.95 -25.25
C TYR A 324 2.33 4.48 -24.62
N PHE A 325 2.77 3.89 -23.49
CA PHE A 325 3.94 4.35 -22.74
C PHE A 325 4.97 3.25 -22.48
N GLY A 326 4.69 1.99 -22.81
CA GLY A 326 5.54 0.83 -22.55
C GLY A 326 6.53 0.48 -23.69
N ALA A 327 6.78 1.42 -24.63
CA ALA A 327 7.71 1.21 -25.76
C ALA A 327 9.08 1.80 -25.47
#